data_20d6628ced68e893b38bbdd8b1a8d506
#
_entry.id   20d6628ced68e893b38bbdd8b1a8d506
#
_cell.length_a   1.000
_cell.length_b   1.000
_cell.length_c   1.000
_cell.angle_alpha   90.00
_cell.angle_beta   90.00
_cell.angle_gamma   90.00
#
_symmetry.space_group_name_H-M   'P 1'
#
loop_
_entity.id
_entity.type
_entity.pdbx_description
1 polymer ?
#
loop_
_entity_poly.entity_id
_entity_poly.type
_entity_poly.pdbx_seq_one_letter_code
_entity_poly.pdbx_strand_id
1 'polypeptide(L)'
;IDREKWLMSINNELKNNLDKDIVIACSVLKEDYRKKIISDINANIFWFCLKGEFKLIQERLKNRKNHFFQSDLLQSQFDIIEYPDYCNFINITESPQDIVKFIKHKILK
;
A
#
# COMPACT_ATOMS: atom_id res chain seq x y z
N ILE A 1 -12.46 0.89 -14.49
CA ILE A 1 -12.76 0.82 -13.05
C ILE A 1 -12.95 2.23 -12.51
N ASP A 2 -14.03 2.43 -11.82
CA ASP A 2 -14.30 3.70 -11.15
C ASP A 2 -13.49 3.76 -9.86
N ARG A 3 -12.47 4.62 -9.83
CA ARG A 3 -11.58 4.75 -8.67
C ARG A 3 -12.33 5.21 -7.42
N GLU A 4 -13.30 6.12 -7.56
CA GLU A 4 -14.07 6.62 -6.43
C GLU A 4 -14.84 5.48 -5.74
N LYS A 5 -15.47 4.61 -6.50
CA LYS A 5 -16.18 3.45 -5.96
C LYS A 5 -15.23 2.50 -5.24
N TRP A 6 -14.04 2.29 -5.79
CA TRP A 6 -13.03 1.44 -5.18
C TRP A 6 -12.58 2.00 -3.83
N LEU A 7 -12.27 3.31 -3.78
CA LEU A 7 -11.85 3.96 -2.54
C LEU A 7 -12.96 3.93 -1.49
N MET A 8 -14.19 4.17 -1.90
CA MET A 8 -15.34 4.11 -0.98
C MET A 8 -15.58 2.70 -0.47
N SER A 9 -15.35 1.71 -1.30
CA SER A 9 -15.48 0.30 -0.90
C SER A 9 -14.49 -0.04 0.22
N ILE A 10 -13.24 0.42 0.09
CA ILE A 10 -12.23 0.22 1.14
C ILE A 10 -12.64 0.96 2.41
N ASN A 11 -13.07 2.20 2.28
CA ASN A 11 -13.51 3.01 3.42
C ASN A 11 -14.66 2.34 4.17
N ASN A 12 -15.66 1.82 3.44
CA ASN A 12 -16.80 1.13 4.04
C ASN A 12 -16.38 -0.15 4.74
N GLU A 13 -15.44 -0.89 4.16
CA GLU A 13 -14.90 -2.10 4.77
C GLU A 13 -14.23 -1.79 6.11
N LEU A 14 -13.48 -0.70 6.16
CA LEU A 14 -12.85 -0.24 7.40
C LEU A 14 -13.89 0.16 8.43
N LYS A 15 -14.90 0.92 8.04
CA LYS A 15 -15.97 1.35 8.97
C LYS A 15 -16.72 0.19 9.57
N ASN A 16 -16.92 -0.88 8.80
CA ASN A 16 -17.66 -2.05 9.25
C ASN A 16 -16.84 -2.98 10.15
N ASN A 17 -15.53 -2.71 10.31
CA ASN A 17 -14.62 -3.59 11.05
C ASN A 17 -13.77 -2.82 12.07
N LEU A 18 -14.27 -1.70 12.60
CA LEU A 18 -13.50 -0.88 13.55
C LEU A 18 -13.24 -1.57 14.88
N ASP A 19 -13.94 -2.65 15.17
CA ASP A 19 -13.75 -3.47 16.37
C ASP A 19 -12.61 -4.48 16.21
N LYS A 20 -11.94 -4.51 15.06
CA LYS A 20 -10.90 -5.48 14.73
C LYS A 20 -9.61 -4.78 14.32
N ASP A 21 -8.51 -5.51 14.45
CA ASP A 21 -7.26 -5.08 13.84
C ASP A 21 -7.28 -5.48 12.38
N ILE A 22 -6.97 -4.55 11.50
CA ILE A 22 -7.06 -4.75 10.05
C ILE A 22 -5.74 -4.39 9.40
N VAL A 23 -5.32 -5.22 8.45
CA VAL A 23 -4.17 -4.93 7.58
C VAL A 23 -4.70 -4.84 6.15
N ILE A 24 -4.38 -3.76 5.47
CA ILE A 24 -4.78 -3.57 4.07
C ILE A 24 -3.52 -3.36 3.21
N ALA A 25 -3.43 -4.15 2.15
CA ALA A 25 -2.41 -3.98 1.13
C ALA A 25 -3.08 -3.45 -0.13
N CYS A 26 -2.70 -2.25 -0.55
CA CYS A 26 -3.31 -1.65 -1.73
C CYS A 26 -2.37 -0.62 -2.35
N SER A 27 -2.59 -0.35 -3.64
CA SER A 27 -1.82 0.65 -4.38
C SER A 27 -2.52 2.00 -4.26
N VAL A 28 -2.22 2.73 -3.19
CA VAL A 28 -2.82 4.05 -2.93
C VAL A 28 -1.75 5.10 -3.24
N LEU A 29 -1.67 5.47 -4.51
CA LEU A 29 -0.56 6.23 -5.05
C LEU A 29 -0.56 7.72 -4.69
N LYS A 30 -1.73 8.30 -4.46
CA LYS A 30 -1.85 9.73 -4.22
C LYS A 30 -2.41 10.03 -2.83
N GLU A 31 -2.02 11.18 -2.30
CA GLU A 31 -2.47 11.64 -0.99
C GLU A 31 -4.00 11.74 -0.93
N ASP A 32 -4.65 12.22 -1.99
CA ASP A 32 -6.11 12.33 -2.02
C ASP A 32 -6.79 10.97 -1.87
N TYR A 33 -6.19 9.93 -2.44
CA TYR A 33 -6.72 8.57 -2.32
C TYR A 33 -6.64 8.08 -0.87
N ARG A 34 -5.50 8.34 -0.22
CA ARG A 34 -5.30 7.93 1.18
C ARG A 34 -6.28 8.64 2.10
N LYS A 35 -6.51 9.93 1.88
CA LYS A 35 -7.48 10.70 2.66
C LYS A 35 -8.89 10.15 2.53
N LYS A 36 -9.28 9.73 1.33
CA LYS A 36 -10.61 9.16 1.10
C LYS A 36 -10.79 7.82 1.79
N ILE A 37 -9.77 6.99 1.79
CA ILE A 37 -9.80 5.68 2.43
C ILE A 37 -10.04 5.82 3.94
N ILE A 38 -9.42 6.78 4.59
CA ILE A 38 -9.53 6.94 6.05
C ILE A 38 -10.54 8.00 6.47
N SER A 39 -11.35 8.52 5.55
CA SER A 39 -12.37 9.52 5.86
C SER A 39 -13.34 9.01 6.91
N ASP A 40 -13.51 9.77 7.99
CA ASP A 40 -14.40 9.44 9.11
C ASP A 40 -14.03 8.13 9.83
N ILE A 41 -12.76 7.72 9.74
CA ILE A 41 -12.27 6.56 10.48
C ILE A 41 -11.60 7.05 11.75
N ASN A 42 -12.18 6.67 12.89
CA ASN A 42 -11.63 7.00 14.21
C ASN A 42 -10.88 5.77 14.75
N ALA A 43 -9.62 5.65 14.38
CA ALA A 43 -8.78 4.52 14.76
C ALA A 43 -7.32 4.91 14.66
N ASN A 44 -6.44 4.09 15.25
CA ASN A 44 -5.02 4.26 15.10
C ASN A 44 -4.62 3.71 13.73
N ILE A 45 -4.00 4.55 12.91
CA ILE A 45 -3.64 4.18 11.54
C ILE A 45 -2.13 4.25 11.40
N PHE A 46 -1.56 3.16 10.91
CA PHE A 46 -0.13 3.06 10.63
C PHE A 46 0.07 2.86 9.14
N TRP A 47 0.84 3.75 8.53
CA TRP A 47 1.12 3.70 7.10
C TRP A 47 2.52 3.15 6.86
N PHE A 48 2.61 2.18 5.96
CA PHE A 48 3.88 1.60 5.54
C PHE A 48 3.96 1.65 4.02
N CYS A 49 5.02 2.24 3.51
CA CYS A 49 5.26 2.35 2.08
C CYS A 49 6.41 1.43 1.68
N LEU A 50 6.12 0.45 0.85
CA LEU A 50 7.15 -0.43 0.32
C LEU A 50 7.80 0.26 -0.87
N LYS A 51 9.09 0.53 -0.79
CA LYS A 51 9.84 1.21 -1.83
C LYS A 51 10.87 0.29 -2.46
N GLY A 52 11.00 0.36 -3.78
CA GLY A 52 12.01 -0.37 -4.50
C GLY A 52 12.32 0.30 -5.82
N GLU A 53 13.49 0.01 -6.37
CA GLU A 53 13.86 0.51 -7.68
C GLU A 53 12.99 -0.12 -8.77
N PHE A 54 12.73 0.65 -9.81
CA PHE A 54 11.90 0.23 -10.93
C PHE A 54 12.34 -1.13 -11.50
N LYS A 55 13.64 -1.29 -11.75
CA LYS A 55 14.17 -2.52 -12.35
C LYS A 55 13.90 -3.74 -11.47
N LEU A 56 14.06 -3.59 -10.16
CA LEU A 56 13.83 -4.70 -9.24
C LEU A 56 12.36 -5.13 -9.24
N ILE A 57 11.46 -4.17 -9.18
CA ILE A 57 10.02 -4.46 -9.20
C ILE A 57 9.63 -5.05 -10.55
N GLN A 58 10.18 -4.53 -11.64
CA GLN A 58 9.94 -5.05 -12.98
C GLN A 58 10.33 -6.52 -13.10
N GLU A 59 11.51 -6.88 -12.58
CA GLU A 59 11.96 -8.27 -12.61
C GLU A 59 11.07 -9.17 -11.77
N ARG A 60 10.66 -8.74 -10.59
CA ARG A 60 9.79 -9.52 -9.72
C ARG A 60 8.44 -9.77 -10.36
N LEU A 61 7.88 -8.79 -11.04
CA LEU A 61 6.60 -8.93 -11.74
C LEU A 61 6.72 -9.89 -12.91
N LYS A 62 7.82 -9.83 -13.67
CA LYS A 62 8.05 -10.76 -14.79
C LYS A 62 8.11 -12.21 -14.33
N ASN A 63 8.63 -12.44 -13.13
CA ASN A 63 8.86 -13.79 -12.62
C ASN A 63 7.64 -14.34 -11.86
N ARG A 64 6.59 -13.57 -11.67
CA ARG A 64 5.38 -14.05 -11.00
C ARG A 64 4.58 -14.92 -11.93
N LYS A 65 4.25 -16.11 -11.47
CA LYS A 65 3.41 -17.05 -12.23
C LYS A 65 1.98 -16.51 -12.32
N ASN A 66 1.35 -16.71 -13.48
CA ASN A 66 -0.04 -16.33 -13.72
C ASN A 66 -0.29 -14.83 -13.56
N HIS A 67 0.76 -14.04 -13.69
CA HIS A 67 0.63 -12.58 -13.61
C HIS A 67 0.90 -11.95 -14.97
N PHE A 68 -0.05 -11.17 -15.45
CA PHE A 68 0.14 -10.41 -16.68
C PHE A 68 0.96 -9.16 -16.38
N PHE A 69 2.12 -9.07 -17.01
CA PHE A 69 3.05 -7.96 -16.79
C PHE A 69 2.92 -6.90 -17.88
N GLN A 70 2.73 -5.65 -17.45
CA GLN A 70 2.71 -4.49 -18.35
C GLN A 70 3.69 -3.44 -17.85
N SER A 71 4.81 -3.28 -18.56
CA SER A 71 5.84 -2.28 -18.22
C SER A 71 5.28 -0.86 -18.19
N ASP A 72 4.42 -0.53 -19.14
CA ASP A 72 3.87 0.81 -19.24
C ASP A 72 3.01 1.17 -18.03
N LEU A 73 2.25 0.21 -17.53
CA LEU A 73 1.44 0.42 -16.34
C LEU A 73 2.31 0.65 -15.12
N LEU A 74 3.37 -0.14 -14.98
CA LEU A 74 4.31 0.02 -13.87
C LEU A 74 5.00 1.37 -13.91
N GLN A 75 5.46 1.79 -15.10
CA GLN A 75 6.08 3.10 -15.27
C GLN A 75 5.10 4.22 -14.90
N SER A 76 3.87 4.10 -15.33
CA SER A 76 2.82 5.07 -15.02
C SER A 76 2.61 5.19 -13.50
N GLN A 77 2.61 4.08 -12.78
CA GLN A 77 2.47 4.10 -11.33
C GLN A 77 3.64 4.79 -10.66
N PHE A 78 4.87 4.53 -11.13
CA PHE A 78 6.06 5.22 -10.60
C PHE A 78 6.01 6.71 -10.82
N ASP A 79 5.46 7.14 -11.96
CA ASP A 79 5.41 8.55 -12.33
C ASP A 79 4.42 9.36 -11.47
N ILE A 80 3.36 8.72 -11.00
CA ILE A 80 2.28 9.43 -10.29
C ILE A 80 2.29 9.22 -8.78
N ILE A 81 3.12 8.33 -8.26
CA ILE A 81 3.11 8.04 -6.82
C ILE A 81 3.58 9.25 -6.01
N GLU A 82 2.84 9.55 -4.94
CA GLU A 82 3.18 10.59 -3.99
C GLU A 82 3.52 9.94 -2.66
N TYR A 83 4.77 10.11 -2.20
CA TYR A 83 5.21 9.51 -0.95
C TYR A 83 4.94 10.46 0.21
N PRO A 84 4.16 10.05 1.22
CA PRO A 84 3.86 10.91 2.36
C PRO A 84 4.98 10.94 3.39
N ASP A 85 5.13 12.08 4.06
CA ASP A 85 6.13 12.24 5.11
C ASP A 85 5.83 11.39 6.35
N TYR A 86 4.55 11.11 6.60
CA TYR A 86 4.10 10.37 7.78
C TYR A 86 4.23 8.86 7.62
N CYS A 87 4.67 8.38 6.48
CA CYS A 87 4.74 6.95 6.18
C CYS A 87 6.05 6.35 6.68
N ASN A 88 5.96 5.12 7.17
CA ASN A 88 7.15 4.32 7.46
C ASN A 88 7.60 3.64 6.17
N PHE A 89 8.79 4.00 5.70
CA PHE A 89 9.31 3.44 4.44
C PHE A 89 10.05 2.14 4.69
N ILE A 90 9.78 1.16 3.85
CA ILE A 90 10.42 -0.16 3.92
C ILE A 90 11.01 -0.47 2.56
N ASN A 91 12.30 -0.86 2.55
CA ASN A 91 12.96 -1.25 1.31
C ASN A 91 12.57 -2.68 0.95
N ILE A 92 12.11 -2.90 -0.27
CA ILE A 92 11.65 -4.21 -0.73
C ILE A 92 12.78 -5.21 -0.94
N THR A 93 14.05 -4.77 -0.81
CA THR A 93 15.18 -5.71 -0.84
C THR A 93 15.26 -6.55 0.44
N GLU A 94 14.62 -6.12 1.52
CA GLU A 94 14.58 -6.90 2.75
C GLU A 94 13.66 -8.11 2.58
N SER A 95 13.93 -9.16 3.36
CA SER A 95 13.11 -10.37 3.31
C SER A 95 11.70 -10.10 3.83
N PRO A 96 10.69 -10.87 3.38
CA PRO A 96 9.35 -10.74 3.95
C PRO A 96 9.31 -10.89 5.47
N GLN A 97 10.14 -11.77 6.02
CA GLN A 97 10.22 -11.96 7.46
C GLN A 97 10.73 -10.72 8.18
N ASP A 98 11.75 -10.07 7.64
CA ASP A 98 12.30 -8.84 8.21
C ASP A 98 11.32 -7.69 8.08
N ILE A 99 10.60 -7.60 6.97
CA ILE A 99 9.56 -6.59 6.78
C ILE A 99 8.47 -6.75 7.83
N VAL A 100 7.99 -7.96 8.05
CA VAL A 100 6.97 -8.23 9.07
C VAL A 100 7.46 -7.86 10.47
N LYS A 101 8.71 -8.18 10.81
CA LYS A 101 9.30 -7.81 12.09
C LYS A 101 9.33 -6.30 12.28
N PHE A 102 9.71 -5.57 11.24
CA PHE A 102 9.75 -4.11 11.28
C PHE A 102 8.36 -3.53 11.55
N ILE A 103 7.36 -4.03 10.83
CA ILE A 103 5.97 -3.57 10.99
C ILE A 103 5.48 -3.85 12.41
N LYS A 104 5.68 -5.06 12.91
CA LYS A 104 5.27 -5.42 14.28
C LYS A 104 5.93 -4.54 15.32
N HIS A 105 7.21 -4.27 15.15
CA HIS A 105 7.95 -3.41 16.09
C HIS A 105 7.35 -2.01 16.16
N LYS A 106 6.94 -1.46 15.02
CA LYS A 106 6.33 -0.13 14.96
C LYS A 106 4.93 -0.09 15.59
N ILE A 107 4.15 -1.15 15.38
CA ILE A 107 2.77 -1.20 15.84
C ILE A 107 2.68 -1.54 17.34
N LEU A 108 3.48 -2.48 17.79
CA LEU A 108 3.41 -3.03 19.15
C LEU A 108 4.29 -2.30 20.15
N LYS A 109 4.73 -1.14 19.80
CA LYS A 109 5.60 -0.32 20.62
C LYS A 109 4.95 0.14 21.92
#